data_64cf8f7b2a84b3d80fd249874f7dc37e
#
_entry.id   64cf8f7b2a84b3d80fd249874f7dc37e
#
_cell.length_a   1.000
_cell.length_b   1.000
_cell.length_c   1.000
_cell.angle_alpha   90.00
_cell.angle_beta   90.00
_cell.angle_gamma   90.00
#
_symmetry.space_group_name_H-M   'P 1'
#
loop_
_entity.id
_entity.type
_entity.pdbx_description
1 polymer ?
#
loop_
_entity_poly.entity_id
_entity_poly.type
_entity_poly.pdbx_seq_one_letter_code
_entity_poly.pdbx_strand_id
1 'polypeptide(L)'
;MRRQNSKIKIKNLGFTLIELLVVISIIGILASLTLVSYTGAQKQTRDTQRRSDLNQYRNALENYAGANNGLYPAGLDSMAALCGADNPLDTAFIASCPVDPLNAGGYVYGFFSSATGDAYLIYGGLETGGFWEICSNGKSGKVAVEPSSSACGL
;
A
#
# COMPACT_ATOMS: atom_id res chain seq x y z
N MET A 1 -22.18 -42.64 -62.02
CA MET A 1 -21.59 -41.47 -61.37
C MET A 1 -20.56 -41.90 -60.31
N ARG A 2 -19.25 -41.69 -60.59
CA ARG A 2 -18.13 -42.11 -59.70
C ARG A 2 -17.71 -40.88 -58.91
N ARG A 3 -17.95 -40.86 -57.56
CA ARG A 3 -17.45 -39.80 -56.68
C ARG A 3 -15.95 -39.98 -56.49
N GLN A 4 -15.16 -39.04 -56.94
CA GLN A 4 -13.75 -38.96 -56.62
C GLN A 4 -13.61 -38.39 -55.18
N ASN A 5 -13.15 -39.21 -54.24
CA ASN A 5 -12.75 -38.77 -52.91
C ASN A 5 -11.35 -38.14 -53.01
N SER A 6 -11.30 -36.82 -53.04
CA SER A 6 -10.04 -36.08 -52.91
C SER A 6 -9.58 -36.15 -51.47
N LYS A 7 -8.57 -36.99 -51.20
CA LYS A 7 -7.89 -37.01 -49.87
C LYS A 7 -7.01 -35.77 -49.74
N ILE A 8 -7.43 -34.83 -48.91
CA ILE A 8 -6.58 -33.68 -48.52
C ILE A 8 -5.40 -34.22 -47.74
N LYS A 9 -4.19 -34.17 -48.33
CA LYS A 9 -2.93 -34.50 -47.66
C LYS A 9 -2.58 -33.31 -46.74
N ILE A 10 -2.85 -33.41 -45.45
CA ILE A 10 -2.37 -32.48 -44.43
C ILE A 10 -0.84 -32.72 -44.29
N LYS A 11 -0.03 -31.78 -44.74
CA LYS A 11 1.39 -31.77 -44.48
C LYS A 11 1.59 -31.49 -42.99
N ASN A 12 2.04 -32.47 -42.23
CA ASN A 12 2.52 -32.27 -40.89
C ASN A 12 3.83 -31.48 -40.95
N LEU A 13 3.71 -30.16 -40.77
CA LEU A 13 4.87 -29.28 -40.57
C LEU A 13 5.34 -29.48 -39.12
N GLY A 14 6.35 -30.31 -38.95
CA GLY A 14 6.98 -30.50 -37.65
C GLY A 14 7.89 -29.30 -37.28
N PHE A 15 7.84 -28.87 -36.01
CA PHE A 15 8.75 -27.84 -35.48
C PHE A 15 10.18 -28.37 -35.43
N THR A 16 11.15 -27.51 -35.74
CA THR A 16 12.56 -27.83 -35.58
C THR A 16 13.03 -27.57 -34.14
N LEU A 17 14.04 -28.35 -33.68
CA LEU A 17 14.63 -28.15 -32.36
C LEU A 17 15.23 -26.74 -32.20
N ILE A 18 15.78 -26.19 -33.28
CA ILE A 18 16.37 -24.85 -33.26
C ILE A 18 15.35 -23.74 -33.11
N GLU A 19 14.15 -23.87 -33.73
CA GLU A 19 13.05 -22.92 -33.55
C GLU A 19 12.57 -22.89 -32.10
N LEU A 20 12.47 -24.06 -31.46
CA LEU A 20 12.09 -24.11 -30.04
C LEU A 20 13.17 -23.50 -29.16
N LEU A 21 14.44 -23.78 -29.43
CA LEU A 21 15.58 -23.29 -28.64
C LEU A 21 15.69 -21.76 -28.70
N VAL A 22 15.50 -21.15 -29.87
CA VAL A 22 15.53 -19.70 -30.05
C VAL A 22 14.38 -19.04 -29.27
N VAL A 23 13.17 -19.60 -29.34
CA VAL A 23 11.99 -19.06 -28.62
C VAL A 23 12.21 -19.07 -27.11
N ILE A 24 12.65 -20.20 -26.53
CA ILE A 24 12.88 -20.26 -25.07
C ILE A 24 14.04 -19.35 -24.64
N SER A 25 15.05 -19.14 -25.49
CA SER A 25 16.15 -18.22 -25.21
C SER A 25 15.65 -16.77 -25.12
N ILE A 26 14.80 -16.33 -26.05
CA ILE A 26 14.23 -14.99 -26.05
C ILE A 26 13.30 -14.80 -24.84
N ILE A 27 12.44 -15.79 -24.55
CA ILE A 27 11.57 -15.74 -23.38
C ILE A 27 12.38 -15.66 -22.08
N GLY A 28 13.48 -16.42 -21.99
CA GLY A 28 14.38 -16.40 -20.82
C GLY A 28 15.02 -15.02 -20.58
N ILE A 29 15.46 -14.35 -21.65
CA ILE A 29 16.02 -12.99 -21.55
C ILE A 29 14.93 -11.99 -21.13
N LEU A 30 13.76 -12.02 -21.75
CA LEU A 30 12.67 -11.13 -21.42
C LEU A 30 12.16 -11.33 -19.97
N ALA A 31 12.02 -12.59 -19.54
CA ALA A 31 11.61 -12.93 -18.18
C ALA A 31 12.60 -12.42 -17.14
N SER A 32 13.90 -12.50 -17.39
CA SER A 32 14.94 -12.01 -16.46
C SER A 32 14.87 -10.50 -16.24
N LEU A 33 14.58 -9.72 -17.27
CA LEU A 33 14.43 -8.26 -17.18
C LEU A 33 13.15 -7.85 -16.44
N THR A 34 12.06 -8.59 -16.60
CA THR A 34 10.78 -8.25 -15.96
C THR A 34 10.80 -8.52 -14.45
N LEU A 35 11.50 -9.54 -13.97
CA LEU A 35 11.57 -9.89 -12.55
C LEU A 35 12.13 -8.77 -11.68
N VAL A 36 13.18 -8.08 -12.14
CA VAL A 36 13.81 -6.97 -11.38
C VAL A 36 12.87 -5.78 -11.25
N SER A 37 12.16 -5.42 -12.32
CA SER A 37 11.21 -4.30 -12.33
C SER A 37 9.97 -4.59 -11.48
N TYR A 38 9.55 -5.85 -11.40
CA TYR A 38 8.32 -6.25 -10.70
C TYR A 38 8.40 -6.03 -9.19
N THR A 39 9.52 -6.37 -8.55
CA THR A 39 9.69 -6.18 -7.10
C THR A 39 9.66 -4.71 -6.69
N GLY A 40 10.25 -3.83 -7.50
CA GLY A 40 10.20 -2.38 -7.29
C GLY A 40 8.78 -1.82 -7.41
N ALA A 41 8.05 -2.25 -8.42
CA ALA A 41 6.67 -1.85 -8.66
C ALA A 41 5.74 -2.30 -7.52
N GLN A 42 5.92 -3.51 -6.98
CA GLN A 42 5.17 -3.99 -5.82
C GLN A 42 5.38 -3.12 -4.57
N LYS A 43 6.64 -2.77 -4.26
CA LYS A 43 6.95 -1.88 -3.13
C LYS A 43 6.26 -0.53 -3.29
N GLN A 44 6.34 0.07 -4.47
CA GLN A 44 5.70 1.35 -4.76
C GLN A 44 4.16 1.27 -4.65
N THR A 45 3.57 0.15 -5.08
CA THR A 45 2.12 -0.08 -4.95
C THR A 45 1.71 -0.13 -3.48
N ARG A 46 2.43 -0.88 -2.63
CA ARG A 46 2.15 -0.92 -1.19
C ARG A 46 2.39 0.42 -0.51
N ASP A 47 3.42 1.16 -0.90
CA ASP A 47 3.64 2.53 -0.38
C ASP A 47 2.51 3.49 -0.77
N THR A 48 1.93 3.33 -1.96
CA THR A 48 0.76 4.09 -2.38
C THR A 48 -0.47 3.72 -1.56
N GLN A 49 -0.67 2.43 -1.29
CA GLN A 49 -1.74 1.97 -0.40
C GLN A 49 -1.59 2.54 1.01
N ARG A 50 -0.40 2.52 1.60
CA ARG A 50 -0.10 3.14 2.91
C ARG A 50 -0.52 4.61 2.97
N ARG A 51 -0.17 5.38 1.94
CA ARG A 51 -0.59 6.78 1.85
C ARG A 51 -2.11 6.94 1.77
N SER A 52 -2.78 6.05 1.05
CA SER A 52 -4.24 6.02 0.98
C SER A 52 -4.86 5.71 2.33
N ASP A 53 -4.34 4.70 3.04
CA ASP A 53 -4.82 4.28 4.36
C ASP A 53 -4.62 5.39 5.40
N LEU A 54 -3.44 6.03 5.42
CA LEU A 54 -3.19 7.18 6.29
C LEU A 54 -4.11 8.37 5.99
N ASN A 55 -4.47 8.62 4.72
CA ASN A 55 -5.48 9.61 4.38
C ASN A 55 -6.89 9.24 4.88
N GLN A 56 -7.24 7.95 4.94
CA GLN A 56 -8.49 7.50 5.54
C GLN A 56 -8.51 7.81 7.05
N TYR A 57 -7.42 7.52 7.76
CA TYR A 57 -7.26 7.88 9.17
C TYR A 57 -7.34 9.39 9.38
N ARG A 58 -6.68 10.19 8.54
CA ARG A 58 -6.79 11.66 8.59
C ARG A 58 -8.25 12.10 8.50
N ASN A 59 -8.97 11.62 7.49
CA ASN A 59 -10.38 12.00 7.30
C ASN A 59 -11.26 11.60 8.49
N ALA A 60 -11.00 10.43 9.09
CA ALA A 60 -11.69 10.00 10.29
C ALA A 60 -11.39 10.90 11.49
N LEU A 61 -10.12 11.30 11.68
CA LEU A 61 -9.70 12.22 12.73
C LEU A 61 -10.32 13.62 12.58
N GLU A 62 -10.39 14.13 11.35
CA GLU A 62 -11.07 15.42 11.09
C GLU A 62 -12.57 15.33 11.37
N ASN A 63 -13.22 14.23 11.00
CA ASN A 63 -14.63 13.99 11.32
C ASN A 63 -14.85 13.88 12.85
N TYR A 64 -13.95 13.18 13.54
CA TYR A 64 -13.97 13.08 15.01
C TYR A 64 -13.85 14.47 15.66
N ALA A 65 -12.87 15.27 15.23
CA ALA A 65 -12.68 16.63 15.75
C ALA A 65 -13.90 17.50 15.49
N GLY A 66 -14.54 17.38 14.31
CA GLY A 66 -15.79 18.08 14.00
C GLY A 66 -16.95 17.76 14.96
N ALA A 67 -16.99 16.54 15.50
CA ALA A 67 -17.98 16.11 16.49
C ALA A 67 -17.57 16.41 17.94
N ASN A 68 -16.29 16.70 18.20
CA ASN A 68 -15.70 16.85 19.54
C ASN A 68 -15.08 18.24 19.78
N ASN A 69 -15.79 19.31 19.40
CA ASN A 69 -15.38 20.71 19.62
C ASN A 69 -14.02 21.08 19.00
N GLY A 70 -13.62 20.45 17.92
CA GLY A 70 -12.35 20.68 17.24
C GLY A 70 -11.15 19.96 17.87
N LEU A 71 -11.39 19.04 18.82
CA LEU A 71 -10.34 18.31 19.50
C LEU A 71 -10.22 16.88 18.95
N TYR A 72 -9.00 16.43 18.75
CA TYR A 72 -8.65 15.05 18.39
C TYR A 72 -8.57 14.15 19.63
N PRO A 73 -8.55 12.81 19.48
CA PRO A 73 -8.32 11.90 20.61
C PRO A 73 -7.02 12.24 21.33
N ALA A 74 -7.10 12.53 22.64
CA ALA A 74 -6.01 13.10 23.40
C ALA A 74 -5.14 12.04 24.09
N GLY A 75 -3.83 12.28 24.17
CA GLY A 75 -2.90 11.49 24.97
C GLY A 75 -2.68 10.05 24.49
N LEU A 76 -2.89 9.78 23.18
CA LEU A 76 -2.66 8.47 22.59
C LEU A 76 -1.31 8.42 21.87
N ASP A 77 -0.66 7.26 21.93
CA ASP A 77 0.64 6.99 21.35
C ASP A 77 0.67 5.72 20.48
N SER A 78 -0.49 5.16 20.17
CA SER A 78 -0.59 3.96 19.34
C SER A 78 -1.85 3.94 18.47
N MET A 79 -1.73 3.33 17.31
CA MET A 79 -2.86 3.11 16.40
C MET A 79 -3.89 2.15 17.00
N ALA A 80 -3.46 1.19 17.81
CA ALA A 80 -4.35 0.24 18.47
C ALA A 80 -5.25 0.91 19.52
N ALA A 81 -4.78 1.98 20.17
CA ALA A 81 -5.59 2.77 21.09
C ALA A 81 -6.51 3.76 20.37
N LEU A 82 -6.21 4.09 19.11
CA LEU A 82 -6.97 5.04 18.32
C LEU A 82 -8.17 4.41 17.62
N CYS A 83 -8.00 3.23 17.05
CA CYS A 83 -8.99 2.62 16.14
C CYS A 83 -9.43 1.24 16.59
N GLY A 84 -10.76 1.03 16.69
CA GLY A 84 -11.39 -0.21 17.12
C GLY A 84 -12.77 0.03 17.72
N ALA A 85 -13.48 -1.03 18.11
CA ALA A 85 -14.88 -0.97 18.50
C ALA A 85 -15.17 -0.07 19.72
N ASP A 86 -14.25 0.02 20.67
CA ASP A 86 -14.40 0.82 21.89
C ASP A 86 -13.41 1.98 21.94
N ASN A 87 -12.80 2.32 20.80
CA ASN A 87 -11.77 3.34 20.68
C ASN A 87 -12.34 4.63 20.05
N PRO A 88 -11.64 5.76 20.16
CA PRO A 88 -12.14 7.05 19.63
C PRO A 88 -12.56 7.02 18.17
N LEU A 89 -11.81 6.31 17.30
CA LEU A 89 -12.24 6.07 15.93
C LEU A 89 -12.96 4.72 15.83
N ASP A 90 -14.21 4.70 16.23
CA ASP A 90 -15.12 3.58 16.05
C ASP A 90 -15.79 3.60 14.66
N THR A 91 -16.80 2.75 14.48
CA THR A 91 -17.55 2.63 13.22
C THR A 91 -18.32 3.89 12.81
N ALA A 92 -18.48 4.87 13.71
CA ALA A 92 -19.10 6.14 13.39
C ALA A 92 -18.18 7.05 12.55
N PHE A 93 -16.86 6.91 12.72
CA PHE A 93 -15.87 7.75 12.05
C PHE A 93 -15.10 7.02 10.95
N ILE A 94 -14.90 5.71 11.11
CA ILE A 94 -14.20 4.86 10.13
C ILE A 94 -14.84 3.47 10.06
N ALA A 95 -15.21 3.03 8.87
CA ALA A 95 -15.91 1.74 8.70
C ALA A 95 -15.06 0.53 9.11
N SER A 96 -13.76 0.61 8.90
CA SER A 96 -12.78 -0.40 9.32
C SER A 96 -11.41 0.24 9.49
N CYS A 97 -10.65 -0.19 10.47
CA CYS A 97 -9.28 0.27 10.70
C CYS A 97 -8.35 -0.30 9.63
N PRO A 98 -7.80 0.50 8.72
CA PRO A 98 -6.79 0.03 7.78
C PRO A 98 -5.58 -0.54 8.50
N VAL A 99 -5.02 -1.62 7.97
CA VAL A 99 -3.77 -2.20 8.46
C VAL A 99 -2.73 -2.18 7.36
N ASP A 100 -1.46 -2.08 7.73
CA ASP A 100 -0.37 -2.10 6.76
C ASP A 100 -0.42 -3.37 5.90
N PRO A 101 -0.18 -3.31 4.58
CA PRO A 101 -0.20 -4.47 3.69
C PRO A 101 0.74 -5.61 4.09
N LEU A 102 1.82 -5.31 4.80
CA LEU A 102 2.74 -6.32 5.35
C LEU A 102 2.42 -6.63 6.82
N ASN A 103 2.02 -5.62 7.59
CA ASN A 103 1.71 -5.67 9.02
C ASN A 103 2.76 -6.46 9.83
N ALA A 104 4.02 -6.29 9.49
CA ALA A 104 5.15 -7.02 10.07
C ALA A 104 6.47 -6.27 9.84
N GLY A 105 7.51 -6.56 10.62
CA GLY A 105 8.87 -6.10 10.35
C GLY A 105 9.06 -4.58 10.43
N GLY A 106 8.31 -3.88 11.29
CA GLY A 106 8.36 -2.42 11.40
C GLY A 106 7.44 -1.68 10.43
N TYR A 107 6.75 -2.39 9.54
CA TYR A 107 5.70 -1.82 8.69
C TYR A 107 4.36 -1.90 9.40
N VAL A 108 4.14 -0.94 10.30
CA VAL A 108 2.89 -0.71 11.02
C VAL A 108 2.56 0.77 10.99
N TYR A 109 1.29 1.12 11.07
CA TYR A 109 0.91 2.53 11.20
C TYR A 109 1.11 2.98 12.64
N GLY A 110 1.68 4.17 12.81
CA GLY A 110 1.86 4.82 14.09
C GLY A 110 0.98 6.05 14.23
N PHE A 111 0.64 6.36 15.47
CA PHE A 111 -0.17 7.51 15.86
C PHE A 111 0.37 8.12 17.12
N PHE A 112 0.44 9.44 17.15
CA PHE A 112 0.69 10.22 18.35
C PHE A 112 -0.30 11.37 18.42
N SER A 113 -0.84 11.66 19.60
CA SER A 113 -1.61 12.87 19.84
C SER A 113 -1.06 13.65 21.03
N SER A 114 -1.34 14.95 21.04
CA SER A 114 -1.02 15.79 22.20
C SER A 114 -1.90 15.44 23.40
N ALA A 115 -1.44 15.74 24.59
CA ALA A 115 -2.19 15.51 25.82
C ALA A 115 -3.50 16.34 25.90
N THR A 116 -3.57 17.43 25.14
CA THR A 116 -4.73 18.33 25.05
C THR A 116 -5.65 18.03 23.88
N GLY A 117 -5.24 17.16 22.94
CA GLY A 117 -6.02 16.84 21.75
C GLY A 117 -6.01 17.93 20.66
N ASP A 118 -5.13 18.92 20.74
CA ASP A 118 -5.01 20.01 19.76
C ASP A 118 -4.14 19.66 18.56
N ALA A 119 -3.36 18.59 18.65
CA ALA A 119 -2.49 18.12 17.58
C ALA A 119 -2.41 16.60 17.51
N TYR A 120 -2.23 16.08 16.29
CA TYR A 120 -1.90 14.69 16.03
C TYR A 120 -0.85 14.55 14.93
N LEU A 121 -0.23 13.38 14.89
CA LEU A 121 0.63 12.90 13.84
C LEU A 121 0.32 11.42 13.58
N ILE A 122 0.09 11.07 12.31
CA ILE A 122 -0.01 9.67 11.86
C ILE A 122 1.09 9.39 10.86
N TYR A 123 1.66 8.20 10.91
CA TYR A 123 2.76 7.84 10.02
C TYR A 123 2.76 6.35 9.66
N GLY A 124 3.51 6.03 8.61
CA GLY A 124 3.76 4.66 8.18
C GLY A 124 5.10 4.53 7.47
N GLY A 125 5.81 3.44 7.73
CA GLY A 125 7.08 3.12 7.10
C GLY A 125 6.92 2.83 5.61
N LEU A 126 7.82 3.36 4.78
CA LEU A 126 7.82 3.13 3.33
C LEU A 126 8.88 2.10 2.95
N GLU A 127 8.54 1.14 2.08
CA GLU A 127 9.51 0.19 1.53
C GLU A 127 10.52 0.84 0.59
N THR A 128 10.19 2.01 0.06
CA THR A 128 11.10 2.88 -0.70
C THR A 128 12.00 3.73 0.20
N GLY A 129 11.99 3.46 1.51
CA GLY A 129 12.79 4.10 2.56
C GLY A 129 12.11 5.30 3.21
N GLY A 130 12.42 5.54 4.49
CA GLY A 130 11.83 6.59 5.31
C GLY A 130 10.38 6.32 5.69
N PHE A 131 9.71 7.37 6.16
CA PHE A 131 8.33 7.31 6.63
C PHE A 131 7.48 8.36 5.91
N TRP A 132 6.20 8.06 5.71
CA TRP A 132 5.21 9.04 5.30
C TRP A 132 4.47 9.51 6.53
N GLU A 133 4.43 10.81 6.77
CA GLU A 133 3.69 11.40 7.88
C GLU A 133 2.59 12.35 7.40
N ILE A 134 1.54 12.45 8.20
CA ILE A 134 0.44 13.42 8.05
C ILE A 134 0.22 14.07 9.42
N CYS A 135 0.21 15.38 9.44
CA CYS A 135 0.06 16.20 10.64
C CYS A 135 -1.31 16.88 10.68
N SER A 136 -1.80 17.18 11.89
CA SER A 136 -3.05 17.92 12.12
C SER A 136 -3.06 19.33 11.50
N ASN A 137 -1.90 19.94 11.23
CA ASN A 137 -1.80 21.24 10.54
C ASN A 137 -2.01 21.14 9.02
N GLY A 138 -2.40 19.98 8.49
CA GLY A 138 -2.63 19.71 7.07
C GLY A 138 -1.37 19.37 6.26
N LYS A 139 -0.17 19.47 6.84
CA LYS A 139 1.05 19.05 6.15
C LYS A 139 1.13 17.53 6.04
N SER A 140 1.65 17.05 4.93
CA SER A 140 1.97 15.63 4.72
C SER A 140 3.20 15.50 3.84
N GLY A 141 4.03 14.52 4.12
CA GLY A 141 5.24 14.34 3.35
C GLY A 141 6.09 13.16 3.82
N LYS A 142 7.24 13.01 3.15
CA LYS A 142 8.20 11.98 3.47
C LYS A 142 9.27 12.52 4.42
N VAL A 143 9.52 11.80 5.51
CA VAL A 143 10.58 12.07 6.49
C VAL A 143 11.57 10.91 6.52
N ALA A 144 12.82 11.20 6.90
CA ALA A 144 13.88 10.19 6.91
C ALA A 144 13.89 9.36 8.19
N VAL A 145 13.41 9.92 9.29
CA VAL A 145 13.45 9.33 10.64
C VAL A 145 12.03 9.02 11.09
N GLU A 146 11.87 7.93 11.83
CA GLU A 146 10.59 7.57 12.43
C GLU A 146 10.14 8.67 13.42
N PRO A 147 8.90 9.16 13.29
CA PRO A 147 8.34 10.08 14.26
C PRO A 147 8.26 9.46 15.66
N SER A 148 8.54 10.25 16.69
CA SER A 148 8.53 9.80 18.09
C SER A 148 7.61 10.62 19.00
N SER A 149 6.88 11.58 18.42
CA SER A 149 5.93 12.43 19.16
C SER A 149 4.89 13.01 18.20
N SER A 150 3.90 13.72 18.72
CA SER A 150 2.89 14.45 17.92
C SER A 150 3.44 15.70 17.22
N ALA A 151 4.71 16.03 17.39
CA ALA A 151 5.36 17.15 16.70
C ALA A 151 5.59 16.80 15.21
N CYS A 152 5.13 17.67 14.32
CA CYS A 152 5.30 17.50 12.87
C CYS A 152 6.76 17.69 12.46
N GLY A 153 7.33 16.73 11.74
CA GLY A 153 8.71 16.76 11.23
C GLY A 153 8.88 17.54 9.90
N LEU A 154 7.77 18.06 9.33
CA LEU A 154 7.70 18.72 8.01
C LEU A 154 7.77 20.24 8.10
#